data_ff610023e6f8c82bd5fb545bb1464047
#
_entry.id   ff610023e6f8c82bd5fb545bb1464047
#
_cell.length_a   1.000
_cell.length_b   1.000
_cell.length_c   1.000
_cell.angle_alpha   90.00
_cell.angle_beta   90.00
_cell.angle_gamma   90.00
#
_symmetry.space_group_name_H-M   'P 1'
#
loop_
_entity.id
_entity.type
_entity.pdbx_description
1 polymer ?
#
loop_
_entity_poly.entity_id
_entity_poly.type
_entity_poly.pdbx_seq_one_letter_code
_entity_poly.pdbx_strand_id
1 'polypeptide(L)'
;MPHLVSVPSRWFPVAVAPFLAALILPAVPSRSLAQEPRSGQWISLFDGKTLTGWIPRFNGHEPGVNYRDTFRVENGVLKVSYDNYPEFKGEFGHLFYREKFSHYRLRLEYRFVGSQVSGGPKWALRNSGVMIHAQAAETMRKDQEFPVSLEMQFLGGDGVTSRTTGNLCTPGTNVVLDGELHLEHCHSSSSETYDGDQWVTAEVEVHGAGTIRHLINGRVVLEYE
;
A
#
# COMPACT_ATOMS: atom_id res chain seq x y z
N MET A 1 8.28 -12.81 -7.15
CA MET A 1 8.50 -11.36 -7.17
C MET A 1 8.90 -10.93 -5.78
N PRO A 2 10.05 -10.43 -5.51
CA PRO A 2 10.22 -9.61 -4.35
C PRO A 2 9.79 -8.17 -4.68
N HIS A 3 8.84 -7.64 -3.93
CA HIS A 3 8.41 -6.24 -4.01
C HIS A 3 8.75 -5.58 -2.68
N LEU A 4 9.39 -4.44 -2.71
CA LEU A 4 9.79 -3.67 -1.54
C LEU A 4 9.03 -2.35 -1.47
N VAL A 5 8.37 -2.11 -0.34
CA VAL A 5 7.73 -0.82 -0.04
C VAL A 5 8.41 -0.23 1.19
N SER A 6 9.01 0.94 1.08
CA SER A 6 9.64 1.68 2.18
C SER A 6 8.80 2.88 2.58
N VAL A 7 8.66 3.06 3.89
CA VAL A 7 8.09 4.29 4.48
C VAL A 7 9.19 4.92 5.36
N PRO A 8 9.67 6.14 5.08
CA PRO A 8 10.77 6.73 5.82
C PRO A 8 10.36 7.05 7.26
N SER A 9 11.18 6.59 8.23
CA SER A 9 11.06 6.96 9.65
C SER A 9 11.95 8.17 9.94
N ARG A 10 11.38 9.31 10.33
CA ARG A 10 12.13 10.46 10.87
C ARG A 10 12.01 10.52 12.39
N TRP A 11 13.14 10.50 13.06
CA TRP A 11 13.26 10.67 14.51
C TRP A 11 13.41 12.14 14.88
N PHE A 12 12.77 12.58 15.97
CA PHE A 12 13.06 13.84 16.65
C PHE A 12 13.43 13.56 18.12
N PRO A 13 14.42 14.28 18.67
CA PRO A 13 14.92 14.05 20.02
C PRO A 13 14.00 14.62 21.10
N VAL A 14 13.87 13.88 22.20
CA VAL A 14 13.15 14.31 23.42
C VAL A 14 14.15 14.96 24.38
N ALA A 15 13.84 16.15 24.85
CA ALA A 15 14.60 16.86 25.89
C ALA A 15 14.06 16.47 27.27
N VAL A 16 14.99 16.19 28.22
CA VAL A 16 14.71 15.86 29.63
C VAL A 16 14.95 17.09 30.51
N ALA A 17 14.06 17.40 31.44
CA ALA A 17 14.25 18.33 32.52
C ALA A 17 13.60 17.84 33.85
N PRO A 18 14.02 18.31 35.05
CA PRO A 18 14.14 17.48 36.22
C PRO A 18 12.97 17.50 37.23
N PHE A 19 13.04 16.55 38.15
CA PHE A 19 12.15 16.17 39.23
C PHE A 19 11.75 17.27 40.22
N LEU A 20 10.48 17.24 40.65
CA LEU A 20 10.01 17.65 41.98
C LEU A 20 8.91 16.71 42.45
N ALA A 21 9.02 16.21 43.65
CA ALA A 21 8.17 15.22 44.28
C ALA A 21 6.88 15.84 44.83
N ALA A 22 5.73 15.19 44.61
CA ALA A 22 4.56 15.31 45.49
C ALA A 22 3.44 14.28 45.20
N LEU A 23 2.94 13.73 46.29
CA LEU A 23 1.63 13.13 46.55
C LEU A 23 1.07 12.07 45.61
N ILE A 24 0.98 10.85 46.18
CA ILE A 24 0.32 9.68 45.60
C ILE A 24 -1.21 9.84 45.74
N LEU A 25 -1.90 10.09 44.62
CA LEU A 25 -3.32 9.84 44.44
C LEU A 25 -3.47 8.57 43.57
N PRO A 26 -4.52 7.72 43.82
CA PRO A 26 -4.70 6.52 43.02
C PRO A 26 -4.92 6.90 41.56
N ALA A 27 -4.05 6.45 40.70
CA ALA A 27 -4.13 6.66 39.27
C ALA A 27 -5.32 5.91 38.69
N VAL A 28 -6.37 6.62 38.33
CA VAL A 28 -7.37 6.14 37.39
C VAL A 28 -6.62 5.95 36.03
N PRO A 29 -6.71 4.77 35.39
CA PRO A 29 -6.03 4.58 34.12
C PRO A 29 -6.67 5.53 33.09
N SER A 30 -5.98 6.61 32.79
CA SER A 30 -6.33 7.48 31.68
C SER A 30 -6.20 6.66 30.41
N ARG A 31 -7.35 6.28 29.81
CA ARG A 31 -7.37 5.86 28.42
C ARG A 31 -6.72 6.99 27.61
N SER A 32 -5.54 6.75 27.11
CA SER A 32 -4.92 7.61 26.11
C SER A 32 -5.88 7.67 24.93
N LEU A 33 -6.62 8.76 24.84
CA LEU A 33 -7.33 9.10 23.62
C LEU A 33 -6.24 9.32 22.57
N ALA A 34 -6.14 8.41 21.62
CA ALA A 34 -5.32 8.63 20.45
C ALA A 34 -5.72 9.99 19.88
N GLN A 35 -4.78 10.93 19.89
CA GLN A 35 -5.04 12.28 19.40
C GLN A 35 -5.28 12.18 17.90
N GLU A 36 -6.46 12.56 17.44
CA GLU A 36 -6.79 12.63 16.02
C GLU A 36 -5.70 13.45 15.29
N PRO A 37 -5.16 12.94 14.17
CA PRO A 37 -4.15 13.67 13.41
C PRO A 37 -4.71 15.03 12.98
N ARG A 38 -3.97 16.09 13.24
CA ARG A 38 -4.35 17.43 12.76
C ARG A 38 -4.26 17.46 11.24
N SER A 39 -5.21 18.10 10.57
CA SER A 39 -5.19 18.30 9.11
C SER A 39 -3.82 18.80 8.65
N GLY A 40 -3.26 18.13 7.64
CA GLY A 40 -1.93 18.44 7.08
C GLY A 40 -0.73 17.80 7.81
N GLN A 41 -0.94 17.01 8.86
CA GLN A 41 0.15 16.29 9.53
C GLN A 41 0.35 14.91 8.92
N TRP A 42 1.61 14.57 8.56
CA TRP A 42 1.98 13.21 8.15
C TRP A 42 2.02 12.27 9.36
N ILE A 43 1.39 11.13 9.21
CA ILE A 43 1.49 10.00 10.15
C ILE A 43 2.18 8.83 9.48
N SER A 44 3.02 8.10 10.21
CA SER A 44 3.64 6.89 9.69
C SER A 44 2.68 5.71 9.88
N LEU A 45 2.32 5.03 8.80
CA LEU A 45 1.51 3.80 8.83
C LEU A 45 2.38 2.55 9.03
N PHE A 46 3.70 2.67 8.87
CA PHE A 46 4.65 1.58 9.01
C PHE A 46 5.77 2.00 9.97
N ASP A 47 6.05 1.16 10.96
CA ASP A 47 7.03 1.43 12.01
C ASP A 47 8.47 1.06 11.62
N GLY A 48 8.67 0.47 10.44
CA GLY A 48 9.97 -0.03 9.97
C GLY A 48 10.44 -1.31 10.67
N LYS A 49 9.63 -1.94 11.52
CA LYS A 49 10.04 -3.08 12.35
C LYS A 49 9.07 -4.25 12.28
N THR A 50 7.77 -3.97 12.25
CA THR A 50 6.72 -4.98 12.37
C THR A 50 5.58 -4.74 11.38
N LEU A 51 4.70 -5.73 11.23
CA LEU A 51 3.43 -5.59 10.53
C LEU A 51 2.30 -5.16 11.47
N THR A 52 2.60 -4.59 12.63
CA THR A 52 1.60 -4.13 13.59
C THR A 52 0.70 -3.06 12.94
N GLY A 53 -0.61 -3.27 13.02
CA GLY A 53 -1.60 -2.39 12.36
C GLY A 53 -1.96 -2.82 10.95
N TRP A 54 -1.33 -3.86 10.42
CA TRP A 54 -1.59 -4.41 9.10
C TRP A 54 -2.18 -5.81 9.16
N ILE A 55 -3.08 -6.13 8.25
CA ILE A 55 -3.81 -7.40 8.17
C ILE A 55 -3.47 -8.04 6.82
N PRO A 56 -2.66 -9.10 6.80
CA PRO A 56 -2.45 -9.89 5.60
C PRO A 56 -3.77 -10.57 5.19
N ARG A 57 -4.04 -10.61 3.90
CA ARG A 57 -5.18 -11.31 3.32
C ARG A 57 -4.77 -12.02 2.05
N PHE A 58 -4.89 -13.32 2.04
CA PHE A 58 -4.61 -14.19 0.88
C PHE A 58 -5.89 -14.93 0.51
N ASN A 59 -6.14 -15.07 -0.80
CA ASN A 59 -7.21 -15.95 -1.23
C ASN A 59 -6.94 -17.40 -0.76
N GLY A 60 -7.99 -18.11 -0.36
CA GLY A 60 -7.89 -19.45 0.23
C GLY A 60 -7.57 -19.46 1.73
N HIS A 61 -7.22 -18.33 2.36
CA HIS A 61 -6.80 -18.25 3.76
C HIS A 61 -7.68 -17.30 4.58
N GLU A 62 -7.68 -17.48 5.90
CA GLU A 62 -8.35 -16.56 6.83
C GLU A 62 -7.61 -15.22 6.90
N PRO A 63 -8.30 -14.08 7.16
CA PRO A 63 -7.68 -12.79 7.40
C PRO A 63 -6.66 -12.86 8.54
N GLY A 64 -5.53 -12.17 8.38
CA GLY A 64 -4.43 -12.15 9.36
C GLY A 64 -3.37 -13.24 9.14
N VAL A 65 -3.63 -14.22 8.28
CA VAL A 65 -2.63 -15.24 7.94
C VAL A 65 -1.63 -14.68 6.92
N ASN A 66 -0.39 -14.50 7.34
CA ASN A 66 0.73 -14.17 6.44
C ASN A 66 1.23 -15.46 5.77
N TYR A 67 0.54 -15.89 4.72
CA TYR A 67 0.80 -17.16 4.07
C TYR A 67 2.25 -17.24 3.56
N ARG A 68 2.94 -18.33 3.86
CA ARG A 68 4.35 -18.59 3.51
C ARG A 68 5.32 -17.46 3.90
N ASP A 69 4.96 -16.67 4.90
CA ASP A 69 5.77 -15.52 5.33
C ASP A 69 6.10 -14.56 4.16
N THR A 70 5.06 -14.28 3.35
CA THR A 70 5.18 -13.46 2.14
C THR A 70 5.52 -12.02 2.46
N PHE A 71 4.85 -11.44 3.46
CA PHE A 71 5.13 -10.08 3.91
C PHE A 71 6.15 -10.11 5.05
N ARG A 72 7.30 -9.49 4.85
CA ARG A 72 8.41 -9.45 5.82
C ARG A 72 8.86 -8.03 6.06
N VAL A 73 9.46 -7.81 7.21
CA VAL A 73 10.18 -6.56 7.48
C VAL A 73 11.67 -6.87 7.58
N GLU A 74 12.44 -6.36 6.64
CA GLU A 74 13.88 -6.56 6.56
C GLU A 74 14.58 -5.20 6.44
N ASN A 75 15.49 -4.89 7.36
CA ASN A 75 16.27 -3.65 7.34
C ASN A 75 15.42 -2.36 7.23
N GLY A 76 14.28 -2.31 7.92
CA GLY A 76 13.38 -1.17 7.89
C GLY A 76 12.48 -1.08 6.66
N VAL A 77 12.46 -2.11 5.83
CA VAL A 77 11.71 -2.17 4.58
C VAL A 77 10.65 -3.27 4.65
N LEU A 78 9.44 -2.94 4.24
CA LEU A 78 8.39 -3.92 3.98
C LEU A 78 8.70 -4.64 2.67
N LYS A 79 8.95 -5.93 2.75
CA LYS A 79 9.32 -6.79 1.62
C LYS A 79 8.22 -7.80 1.33
N VAL A 80 7.84 -7.92 0.08
CA VAL A 80 7.06 -9.04 -0.43
C VAL A 80 8.04 -10.08 -0.97
N SER A 81 8.06 -11.29 -0.40
CA SER A 81 9.00 -12.34 -0.78
C SER A 81 8.28 -13.63 -1.13
N TYR A 82 8.71 -14.23 -2.23
CA TYR A 82 8.24 -15.53 -2.68
C TYR A 82 9.28 -16.65 -2.45
N ASP A 83 10.28 -16.43 -1.59
CA ASP A 83 11.37 -17.40 -1.33
C ASP A 83 10.84 -18.75 -0.82
N ASN A 84 9.71 -18.74 -0.10
CA ASN A 84 9.08 -19.95 0.45
C ASN A 84 8.07 -20.61 -0.54
N TYR A 85 7.99 -20.11 -1.78
CA TYR A 85 7.09 -20.65 -2.79
C TYR A 85 7.86 -21.56 -3.76
N PRO A 86 7.58 -22.87 -3.84
CA PRO A 86 8.14 -23.74 -4.88
C PRO A 86 7.65 -23.33 -6.27
N GLU A 87 6.39 -22.89 -6.35
CA GLU A 87 5.75 -22.25 -7.50
C GLU A 87 4.54 -21.44 -7.04
N PHE A 88 4.10 -20.51 -7.86
CA PHE A 88 2.85 -19.75 -7.64
C PHE A 88 1.66 -20.54 -8.17
N LYS A 89 0.60 -20.68 -7.37
CA LYS A 89 -0.63 -21.42 -7.72
C LYS A 89 -1.89 -20.56 -7.57
N GLY A 90 -1.75 -19.25 -7.74
CA GLY A 90 -2.86 -18.30 -7.61
C GLY A 90 -3.00 -17.70 -6.21
N GLU A 91 -1.99 -17.80 -5.36
CA GLU A 91 -2.04 -17.24 -3.99
C GLU A 91 -1.77 -15.73 -4.02
N PHE A 92 -2.77 -14.95 -4.50
CA PHE A 92 -2.71 -13.49 -4.43
C PHE A 92 -2.86 -13.01 -3.00
N GLY A 93 -2.03 -12.05 -2.61
CA GLY A 93 -1.97 -11.52 -1.26
C GLY A 93 -2.04 -10.01 -1.21
N HIS A 94 -2.75 -9.49 -0.22
CA HIS A 94 -2.91 -8.08 0.07
C HIS A 94 -2.53 -7.79 1.52
N LEU A 95 -2.08 -6.58 1.78
CA LEU A 95 -1.77 -6.10 3.12
C LEU A 95 -2.66 -4.89 3.42
N PHE A 96 -3.66 -5.09 4.28
CA PHE A 96 -4.63 -4.06 4.64
C PHE A 96 -4.16 -3.29 5.87
N TYR A 97 -4.22 -1.96 5.83
CA TYR A 97 -4.10 -1.16 7.03
C TYR A 97 -5.44 -1.14 7.76
N ARG A 98 -5.41 -1.30 9.10
CA ARG A 98 -6.62 -1.51 9.91
C ARG A 98 -7.54 -0.30 10.02
N GLU A 99 -7.00 0.93 9.85
CA GLU A 99 -7.77 2.16 9.98
C GLU A 99 -8.28 2.63 8.62
N LYS A 100 -9.41 3.34 8.62
CA LYS A 100 -10.06 3.85 7.41
C LYS A 100 -9.82 5.35 7.30
N PHE A 101 -9.57 5.81 6.08
CA PHE A 101 -9.38 7.21 5.75
C PHE A 101 -10.32 7.59 4.61
N SER A 102 -10.76 8.85 4.57
CA SER A 102 -11.62 9.37 3.50
C SER A 102 -11.03 10.54 2.74
N HIS A 103 -10.29 11.43 3.44
CA HIS A 103 -9.60 12.56 2.83
C HIS A 103 -8.15 12.51 3.29
N TYR A 104 -7.26 12.16 2.38
CA TYR A 104 -5.86 11.90 2.73
C TYR A 104 -4.94 12.01 1.53
N ARG A 105 -3.66 12.14 1.82
CA ARG A 105 -2.58 11.91 0.88
C ARG A 105 -1.74 10.76 1.44
N LEU A 106 -1.59 9.71 0.67
CA LEU A 106 -0.72 8.58 1.00
C LEU A 106 0.55 8.68 0.17
N ARG A 107 1.71 8.53 0.81
CA ARG A 107 3.01 8.47 0.13
C ARG A 107 3.74 7.19 0.52
N LEU A 108 4.36 6.57 -0.45
CA LEU A 108 5.28 5.46 -0.25
C LEU A 108 6.38 5.48 -1.32
N GLU A 109 7.46 4.77 -1.04
CA GLU A 109 8.49 4.47 -2.03
C GLU A 109 8.49 2.98 -2.29
N TYR A 110 8.61 2.57 -3.54
CA TYR A 110 8.68 1.17 -3.92
C TYR A 110 9.78 0.92 -4.94
N ARG A 111 10.22 -0.32 -5.02
CA ARG A 111 11.07 -0.83 -6.09
C ARG A 111 10.80 -2.30 -6.34
N PHE A 112 11.08 -2.75 -7.55
CA PHE A 112 11.00 -4.15 -7.93
C PHE A 112 12.40 -4.74 -8.03
N VAL A 113 12.63 -5.88 -7.35
CA VAL A 113 13.92 -6.57 -7.33
C VAL A 113 13.74 -8.04 -7.65
N GLY A 114 14.80 -8.68 -8.17
CA GLY A 114 14.81 -10.10 -8.48
C GLY A 114 13.91 -10.49 -9.66
N SER A 115 13.59 -11.76 -9.74
CA SER A 115 12.81 -12.38 -10.80
C SER A 115 11.44 -12.83 -10.32
N GLN A 116 10.52 -13.06 -11.25
CA GLN A 116 9.19 -13.60 -10.95
C GLN A 116 9.31 -15.04 -10.45
N VAL A 117 8.49 -15.41 -9.46
CA VAL A 117 8.33 -16.78 -9.02
C VAL A 117 7.82 -17.67 -10.17
N SER A 118 8.26 -18.91 -10.22
CA SER A 118 7.77 -19.90 -11.19
C SER A 118 6.24 -20.03 -11.11
N GLY A 119 5.56 -20.19 -12.23
CA GLY A 119 4.10 -20.27 -12.31
C GLY A 119 3.36 -18.94 -12.22
N GLY A 120 4.06 -17.83 -11.97
CA GLY A 120 3.46 -16.49 -11.96
C GLY A 120 2.95 -16.08 -13.36
N PRO A 121 1.74 -15.49 -13.47
CA PRO A 121 1.22 -15.06 -14.76
C PRO A 121 2.06 -13.90 -15.32
N LYS A 122 2.17 -13.82 -16.64
CA LYS A 122 3.01 -12.81 -17.31
C LYS A 122 2.65 -11.37 -16.93
N TRP A 123 1.36 -11.08 -16.79
CA TRP A 123 0.87 -9.75 -16.41
C TRP A 123 1.29 -9.33 -14.99
N ALA A 124 1.60 -10.30 -14.12
CA ALA A 124 2.02 -10.04 -12.75
C ALA A 124 3.53 -9.76 -12.60
N LEU A 125 4.30 -9.77 -13.70
CA LEU A 125 5.71 -9.41 -13.65
C LEU A 125 5.87 -7.95 -13.21
N ARG A 126 6.61 -7.72 -12.09
CA ARG A 126 6.83 -6.39 -11.53
C ARG A 126 5.55 -5.58 -11.48
N ASN A 127 4.51 -6.17 -10.88
CA ASN A 127 3.17 -5.61 -10.76
C ASN A 127 2.74 -5.63 -9.29
N SER A 128 2.34 -4.49 -8.77
CA SER A 128 1.85 -4.27 -7.41
C SER A 128 0.97 -3.02 -7.41
N GLY A 129 0.50 -2.57 -6.25
CA GLY A 129 -0.28 -1.33 -6.20
C GLY A 129 -0.74 -0.96 -4.79
N VAL A 130 -1.41 0.18 -4.73
CA VAL A 130 -2.18 0.63 -3.57
C VAL A 130 -3.64 0.60 -3.92
N MET A 131 -4.41 -0.18 -3.19
CA MET A 131 -5.86 -0.28 -3.36
C MET A 131 -6.55 0.68 -2.40
N ILE A 132 -7.23 1.68 -2.95
CA ILE A 132 -8.02 2.70 -2.24
C ILE A 132 -9.51 2.44 -2.43
N HIS A 133 -10.37 3.00 -1.56
CA HIS A 133 -11.79 2.70 -1.51
C HIS A 133 -12.06 1.18 -1.49
N ALA A 134 -11.11 0.44 -0.90
CA ALA A 134 -11.12 -0.99 -0.95
C ALA A 134 -12.20 -1.60 -0.05
N GLN A 135 -12.79 -2.68 -0.52
CA GLN A 135 -13.58 -3.60 0.29
C GLN A 135 -12.76 -4.00 1.53
N ALA A 136 -13.39 -4.04 2.70
CA ALA A 136 -12.71 -4.40 3.93
C ALA A 136 -12.25 -5.88 3.91
N ALA A 137 -11.08 -6.15 4.47
CA ALA A 137 -10.45 -7.48 4.44
C ALA A 137 -11.37 -8.60 4.96
N GLU A 138 -12.13 -8.32 6.02
CA GLU A 138 -13.05 -9.24 6.68
C GLU A 138 -14.32 -9.52 5.86
N THR A 139 -14.63 -8.69 4.85
CA THR A 139 -15.81 -8.86 3.98
C THR A 139 -15.50 -9.58 2.67
N MET A 140 -14.21 -9.79 2.39
CA MET A 140 -13.79 -10.57 1.23
C MET A 140 -14.13 -12.04 1.41
N ARG A 141 -14.70 -12.67 0.36
CA ARG A 141 -14.88 -14.13 0.38
C ARG A 141 -13.52 -14.82 0.47
N LYS A 142 -13.49 -16.01 1.05
CA LYS A 142 -12.26 -16.77 1.26
C LYS A 142 -11.49 -17.04 -0.04
N ASP A 143 -12.20 -17.29 -1.11
CA ASP A 143 -11.71 -17.58 -2.46
C ASP A 143 -11.52 -16.34 -3.35
N GLN A 144 -11.79 -15.15 -2.81
CA GLN A 144 -11.68 -13.90 -3.57
C GLN A 144 -10.21 -13.49 -3.73
N GLU A 145 -9.78 -13.28 -4.96
CA GLU A 145 -8.39 -12.93 -5.29
C GLU A 145 -8.07 -11.47 -5.01
N PHE A 146 -8.96 -10.55 -5.36
CA PHE A 146 -8.77 -9.10 -5.21
C PHE A 146 -9.96 -8.45 -4.51
N PRO A 147 -9.75 -7.44 -3.63
CA PRO A 147 -10.85 -6.65 -3.10
C PRO A 147 -11.48 -5.81 -4.21
N VAL A 148 -12.79 -5.55 -4.11
CA VAL A 148 -13.40 -4.47 -4.88
C VAL A 148 -12.73 -3.17 -4.47
N SER A 149 -12.13 -2.43 -5.41
CA SER A 149 -11.29 -1.28 -5.11
C SER A 149 -10.94 -0.45 -6.36
N LEU A 150 -10.34 0.71 -6.13
CA LEU A 150 -9.57 1.46 -7.12
C LEU A 150 -8.09 1.23 -6.82
N GLU A 151 -7.33 0.75 -7.78
CA GLU A 151 -5.91 0.45 -7.61
C GLU A 151 -5.05 1.51 -8.30
N MET A 152 -4.22 2.20 -7.53
CA MET A 152 -3.05 2.85 -8.11
C MET A 152 -2.01 1.78 -8.39
N GLN A 153 -1.98 1.28 -9.62
CA GLN A 153 -1.13 0.17 -10.04
C GLN A 153 0.32 0.62 -10.23
N PHE A 154 1.24 -0.17 -9.70
CA PHE A 154 2.68 -0.03 -9.90
C PHE A 154 3.19 -1.08 -10.87
N LEU A 155 3.79 -0.63 -11.96
CA LEU A 155 4.51 -1.50 -12.89
C LEU A 155 5.99 -1.12 -12.92
N GLY A 156 6.85 -2.13 -12.88
CA GLY A 156 8.27 -1.96 -13.20
C GLY A 156 8.52 -2.31 -14.66
N GLY A 157 9.46 -1.64 -15.29
CA GLY A 157 9.87 -1.92 -16.66
C GLY A 157 10.43 -3.32 -16.81
N ASP A 158 10.26 -3.89 -17.99
CA ASP A 158 10.79 -5.20 -18.41
C ASP A 158 12.02 -5.10 -19.31
N GLY A 159 12.48 -3.87 -19.57
CA GLY A 159 13.60 -3.56 -20.44
C GLY A 159 13.28 -3.64 -21.94
N VAL A 160 12.05 -3.91 -22.32
CA VAL A 160 11.63 -4.15 -23.72
C VAL A 160 10.46 -3.26 -24.12
N THR A 161 9.43 -3.19 -23.28
CA THR A 161 8.18 -2.49 -23.60
C THR A 161 7.99 -1.27 -22.70
N SER A 162 7.27 -0.26 -23.21
CA SER A 162 6.83 0.85 -22.36
C SER A 162 5.78 0.33 -21.37
N ARG A 163 6.05 0.52 -20.07
CA ARG A 163 5.15 0.15 -18.97
C ARG A 163 5.04 1.31 -18.01
N THR A 164 4.01 2.12 -18.18
CA THR A 164 3.72 3.24 -17.27
C THR A 164 3.37 2.72 -15.87
N THR A 165 3.60 3.54 -14.85
CA THR A 165 3.28 3.23 -13.45
C THR A 165 2.38 4.31 -12.86
N GLY A 166 1.71 4.02 -11.72
CA GLY A 166 0.63 4.89 -11.24
C GLY A 166 -0.60 4.83 -12.13
N ASN A 167 -0.79 3.73 -12.87
CA ASN A 167 -1.99 3.45 -13.64
C ASN A 167 -3.19 3.28 -12.72
N LEU A 168 -4.39 3.31 -13.27
CA LEU A 168 -5.61 2.98 -12.56
C LEU A 168 -6.10 1.61 -13.02
N CYS A 169 -6.38 0.70 -12.08
CA CYS A 169 -7.19 -0.50 -12.33
C CYS A 169 -8.37 -0.55 -11.37
N THR A 170 -9.48 -1.15 -11.81
CA THR A 170 -10.79 -1.08 -11.13
C THR A 170 -11.35 -2.48 -10.85
N PRO A 171 -10.70 -3.31 -10.00
CA PRO A 171 -11.23 -4.63 -9.69
C PRO A 171 -12.63 -4.55 -9.07
N GLY A 172 -13.63 -5.03 -9.80
CA GLY A 172 -15.02 -5.10 -9.35
C GLY A 172 -15.78 -3.77 -9.27
N THR A 173 -15.24 -2.68 -9.83
CA THR A 173 -15.87 -1.35 -9.87
C THR A 173 -15.55 -0.62 -11.17
N ASN A 174 -15.98 0.63 -11.29
CA ASN A 174 -15.72 1.50 -12.44
C ASN A 174 -15.45 2.94 -11.96
N VAL A 175 -14.98 3.79 -12.86
CA VAL A 175 -14.66 5.19 -12.60
C VAL A 175 -15.21 6.10 -13.70
N VAL A 176 -15.29 7.38 -13.40
CA VAL A 176 -15.51 8.44 -14.37
C VAL A 176 -14.17 9.08 -14.73
N LEU A 177 -13.83 9.08 -16.01
CA LEU A 177 -12.66 9.76 -16.58
C LEU A 177 -13.17 10.76 -17.61
N ASP A 178 -12.72 12.00 -17.54
CA ASP A 178 -13.12 13.07 -18.47
C ASP A 178 -14.65 13.24 -18.61
N GLY A 179 -15.40 12.96 -17.54
CA GLY A 179 -16.86 13.06 -17.47
C GLY A 179 -17.61 11.87 -18.05
N GLU A 180 -16.93 10.81 -18.49
CA GLU A 180 -17.52 9.58 -19.04
C GLU A 180 -17.26 8.37 -18.15
N LEU A 181 -18.26 7.47 -18.04
CA LEU A 181 -18.11 6.22 -17.31
C LEU A 181 -17.26 5.24 -18.12
N HIS A 182 -16.16 4.81 -17.54
CA HIS A 182 -15.25 3.84 -18.12
C HIS A 182 -15.45 2.45 -17.51
N LEU A 183 -15.62 1.45 -18.39
CA LEU A 183 -15.80 0.03 -18.02
C LEU A 183 -14.55 -0.81 -18.24
N GLU A 184 -13.49 -0.23 -18.77
CA GLU A 184 -12.20 -0.89 -18.96
C GLU A 184 -11.54 -1.13 -17.61
N HIS A 185 -10.97 -2.33 -17.44
CA HIS A 185 -10.39 -2.72 -16.16
C HIS A 185 -9.15 -1.88 -15.76
N CYS A 186 -8.32 -1.47 -16.73
CA CYS A 186 -7.14 -0.67 -16.44
C CYS A 186 -6.94 0.47 -17.44
N HIS A 187 -6.49 1.62 -16.94
CA HIS A 187 -6.17 2.83 -17.68
C HIS A 187 -4.72 3.23 -17.41
N SER A 188 -3.96 3.46 -18.48
CA SER A 188 -2.56 3.88 -18.38
C SER A 188 -2.44 5.32 -17.91
N SER A 189 -1.48 5.58 -17.04
CA SER A 189 -1.07 6.92 -16.65
C SER A 189 -0.15 7.57 -17.68
N SER A 190 0.17 8.84 -17.47
CA SER A 190 1.17 9.57 -18.27
C SER A 190 2.60 9.48 -17.70
N SER A 191 2.89 8.48 -16.86
CA SER A 191 4.23 8.33 -16.28
C SER A 191 5.24 7.77 -17.28
N GLU A 192 6.50 7.90 -16.91
CA GLU A 192 7.60 7.18 -17.57
C GLU A 192 7.62 5.71 -17.15
N THR A 193 8.41 4.90 -17.85
CA THR A 193 8.75 3.54 -17.47
C THR A 193 9.99 3.55 -16.57
N TYR A 194 9.94 2.83 -15.46
CA TYR A 194 11.05 2.71 -14.52
C TYR A 194 11.64 1.30 -14.61
N ASP A 195 12.76 1.17 -15.30
CA ASP A 195 13.46 -0.09 -15.48
C ASP A 195 14.43 -0.38 -14.35
N GLY A 196 14.70 -1.67 -14.13
CA GLY A 196 15.69 -2.14 -13.17
C GLY A 196 15.26 -2.01 -11.72
N ASP A 197 16.24 -2.02 -10.83
CA ASP A 197 16.11 -1.91 -9.38
C ASP A 197 16.30 -0.45 -8.95
N GLN A 198 15.27 0.35 -9.03
CA GLN A 198 15.30 1.75 -8.62
C GLN A 198 14.09 2.10 -7.75
N TRP A 199 14.30 2.99 -6.77
CA TRP A 199 13.22 3.50 -5.95
C TRP A 199 12.38 4.52 -6.72
N VAL A 200 11.06 4.36 -6.61
CA VAL A 200 10.06 5.25 -7.20
C VAL A 200 9.15 5.75 -6.08
N THR A 201 8.98 7.06 -5.98
CA THR A 201 8.03 7.67 -5.04
C THR A 201 6.64 7.68 -5.68
N ALA A 202 5.68 7.07 -5.00
CA ALA A 202 4.28 7.08 -5.38
C ALA A 202 3.45 7.81 -4.32
N GLU A 203 2.52 8.64 -4.77
CA GLU A 203 1.55 9.31 -3.91
C GLU A 203 0.16 9.21 -4.51
N VAL A 204 -0.84 9.02 -3.67
CA VAL A 204 -2.24 9.15 -4.05
C VAL A 204 -2.93 10.20 -3.17
N GLU A 205 -3.62 11.13 -3.80
CA GLU A 205 -4.49 12.10 -3.13
C GLU A 205 -5.93 11.65 -3.28
N VAL A 206 -6.67 11.58 -2.18
CA VAL A 206 -8.06 11.12 -2.13
C VAL A 206 -8.91 12.18 -1.43
N HIS A 207 -9.95 12.63 -2.10
CA HIS A 207 -10.89 13.62 -1.61
C HIS A 207 -12.30 13.04 -1.42
N GLY A 208 -12.44 12.10 -0.49
CA GLY A 208 -13.70 11.38 -0.26
C GLY A 208 -14.13 10.60 -1.50
N ALA A 209 -15.36 10.82 -1.97
CA ALA A 209 -15.89 10.23 -3.20
C ALA A 209 -15.69 11.13 -4.43
N GLY A 210 -14.91 12.19 -4.32
CA GLY A 210 -14.58 13.09 -5.43
C GLY A 210 -13.22 12.77 -6.04
N THR A 211 -12.56 13.81 -6.51
CA THR A 211 -11.31 13.70 -7.27
C THR A 211 -10.21 12.91 -6.58
N ILE A 212 -9.61 12.01 -7.32
CA ILE A 212 -8.44 11.22 -6.95
C ILE A 212 -7.30 11.55 -7.91
N ARG A 213 -6.07 11.70 -7.36
CA ARG A 213 -4.87 11.95 -8.15
C ARG A 213 -3.80 10.94 -7.83
N HIS A 214 -3.19 10.40 -8.88
CA HIS A 214 -1.97 9.60 -8.78
C HIS A 214 -0.76 10.46 -9.12
N LEU A 215 0.25 10.44 -8.26
CA LEU A 215 1.51 11.16 -8.48
C LEU A 215 2.68 10.18 -8.46
N ILE A 216 3.57 10.32 -9.43
CA ILE A 216 4.84 9.59 -9.48
C ILE A 216 5.98 10.61 -9.46
N ASN A 217 6.90 10.45 -8.52
CA ASN A 217 8.02 11.37 -8.29
C ASN A 217 7.57 12.85 -8.22
N GLY A 218 6.41 13.08 -7.55
CA GLY A 218 5.84 14.41 -7.34
C GLY A 218 5.07 15.00 -8.53
N ARG A 219 4.97 14.29 -9.67
CA ARG A 219 4.16 14.73 -10.83
C ARG A 219 2.81 14.01 -10.85
N VAL A 220 1.73 14.75 -11.04
CA VAL A 220 0.43 14.15 -11.33
C VAL A 220 0.49 13.43 -12.67
N VAL A 221 0.18 12.13 -12.67
CA VAL A 221 0.23 11.26 -13.86
C VAL A 221 -1.15 10.73 -14.25
N LEU A 222 -2.13 10.83 -13.35
CA LEU A 222 -3.51 10.49 -13.61
C LEU A 222 -4.43 11.23 -12.63
N GLU A 223 -5.62 11.64 -13.09
CA GLU A 223 -6.69 12.23 -12.27
C GLU A 223 -8.03 11.67 -12.73
N TYR A 224 -8.95 11.39 -11.78
CA TYR A 224 -10.27 10.82 -12.06
C TYR A 224 -11.24 11.02 -10.88
N GLU A 225 -12.53 10.65 -11.07
CA GLU A 225 -13.61 10.68 -10.09
C GLU A 225 -14.34 9.33 -9.95
#